data_fca4eb22696d9b806bdbeb10baf42a79
#
_entry.id   fca4eb22696d9b806bdbeb10baf42a79
#
_cell.length_a   1.000
_cell.length_b   1.000
_cell.length_c   1.000
_cell.angle_alpha   90.00
_cell.angle_beta   90.00
_cell.angle_gamma   90.00
#
_symmetry.space_group_name_H-M   'P 1'
#
loop_
_entity.id
_entity.type
_entity.pdbx_description
1 polymer ?
#
loop_
_entity_poly.entity_id
_entity_poly.type
_entity_poly.pdbx_seq_one_letter_code
_entity_poly.pdbx_strand_id
1 'polypeptide(L)'
;MVVDKNNHQIISEKNLIKDISAINYDQSINVVIEIPLGDDQKWEVSKFDGNLKHEFFMGKPRLINYSPYPVNYGIIPSTVSSIELGGDGDPLDVVFLGKKRDRGDIIKAKPIGVLKMRDFGDKDDKIIAVPNTEKFLTINSLEDLNNKDLEELEKIKSWFQNYKGTNIVEFIGYGNKLEAEKIINTSINHYNKYGIKFF
;
A
#
# COMPACT_ATOMS: atom_id res chain seq x y z
N MET A 1 9.82 16.33 -6.62
CA MET A 1 9.54 16.35 -5.15
C MET A 1 10.68 17.04 -4.42
N VAL A 2 10.38 17.77 -3.35
CA VAL A 2 11.37 18.48 -2.53
C VAL A 2 11.36 17.90 -1.11
N VAL A 3 12.53 17.53 -0.59
CA VAL A 3 12.67 16.99 0.77
C VAL A 3 12.81 18.13 1.76
N ASP A 4 11.84 18.27 2.66
CA ASP A 4 11.88 19.20 3.77
C ASP A 4 12.26 18.42 5.06
N LYS A 5 13.55 18.39 5.36
CA LYS A 5 14.08 17.66 6.52
C LYS A 5 13.63 18.24 7.86
N ASN A 6 13.38 19.54 7.94
CA ASN A 6 13.02 20.20 9.20
C ASN A 6 11.58 19.85 9.62
N ASN A 7 10.69 19.65 8.64
CA ASN A 7 9.30 19.28 8.87
C ASN A 7 9.02 17.81 8.63
N HIS A 8 10.06 16.98 8.45
CA HIS A 8 9.91 15.54 8.22
C HIS A 8 8.89 15.20 7.14
N GLN A 9 9.00 15.89 5.98
CA GLN A 9 8.09 15.71 4.86
C GLN A 9 8.79 15.76 3.50
N ILE A 10 8.14 15.17 2.52
CA ILE A 10 8.50 15.29 1.11
C ILE A 10 7.34 15.99 0.42
N ILE A 11 7.60 17.21 -0.05
CA ILE A 11 6.61 18.02 -0.74
C ILE A 11 6.57 17.60 -2.21
N SER A 12 5.39 17.22 -2.67
CA SER A 12 5.13 16.89 -4.07
C SER A 12 4.47 18.06 -4.80
N GLU A 13 4.79 18.24 -6.08
CA GLU A 13 4.11 19.20 -6.96
C GLU A 13 2.64 18.83 -7.20
N LYS A 14 2.33 17.54 -7.09
CA LYS A 14 0.97 17.00 -7.20
C LYS A 14 0.51 16.50 -5.85
N ASN A 15 -0.76 16.63 -5.57
CA ASN A 15 -1.38 15.90 -4.47
C ASN A 15 -1.34 14.41 -4.78
N LEU A 16 -0.57 13.64 -3.99
CA LEU A 16 -0.31 12.22 -4.24
C LEU A 16 -1.54 11.32 -4.08
N ILE A 17 -2.64 11.87 -3.56
CA ILE A 17 -3.91 11.15 -3.47
C ILE A 17 -4.88 11.60 -4.56
N LYS A 18 -5.03 12.92 -4.77
CA LYS A 18 -6.13 13.48 -5.57
C LYS A 18 -5.78 13.67 -7.06
N ASP A 19 -4.49 13.96 -7.35
CA ASP A 19 -4.08 14.38 -8.70
C ASP A 19 -3.51 13.21 -9.52
N ILE A 20 -3.58 11.99 -8.98
CA ILE A 20 -3.09 10.77 -9.63
C ILE A 20 -4.26 9.79 -9.75
N SER A 21 -4.53 9.33 -10.96
CA SER A 21 -5.56 8.30 -11.20
C SER A 21 -5.17 6.99 -10.55
N ALA A 22 -6.13 6.27 -9.96
CA ALA A 22 -5.92 4.92 -9.44
C ALA A 22 -5.54 3.94 -10.56
N ILE A 23 -6.22 4.03 -11.70
CA ILE A 23 -6.07 3.11 -12.85
C ILE A 23 -5.62 3.89 -14.08
N ASN A 24 -4.67 3.34 -14.82
CA ASN A 24 -4.19 3.82 -16.09
C ASN A 24 -5.03 3.26 -17.25
N TYR A 25 -4.86 3.84 -18.45
CA TYR A 25 -5.56 3.39 -19.65
C TYR A 25 -5.28 1.91 -20.01
N ASP A 26 -4.08 1.42 -19.69
CA ASP A 26 -3.66 0.03 -19.88
C ASP A 26 -4.13 -0.93 -18.75
N GLN A 27 -5.06 -0.50 -17.91
CA GLN A 27 -5.60 -1.22 -16.75
C GLN A 27 -4.58 -1.49 -15.64
N SER A 28 -3.35 -0.98 -15.74
CA SER A 28 -2.43 -0.98 -14.60
C SER A 28 -2.89 0.01 -13.53
N ILE A 29 -2.55 -0.27 -12.28
CA ILE A 29 -2.75 0.67 -11.16
C ILE A 29 -1.54 1.56 -11.00
N ASN A 30 -1.74 2.79 -10.50
CA ASN A 30 -0.66 3.60 -9.98
C ASN A 30 -0.47 3.29 -8.49
N VAL A 31 0.78 3.18 -8.08
CA VAL A 31 1.17 2.99 -6.67
C VAL A 31 2.13 4.10 -6.28
N VAL A 32 1.83 4.79 -5.19
CA VAL A 32 2.74 5.73 -4.54
C VAL A 32 3.50 5.00 -3.46
N ILE A 33 4.82 4.95 -3.56
CA ILE A 33 5.67 4.28 -2.57
C ILE A 33 5.84 5.18 -1.35
N GLU A 34 5.38 4.71 -0.21
CA GLU A 34 5.54 5.39 1.08
C GLU A 34 6.77 4.87 1.83
N ILE A 35 6.96 3.55 1.80
CA ILE A 35 8.01 2.88 2.54
C ILE A 35 8.77 1.93 1.60
N PRO A 36 10.03 2.25 1.26
CA PRO A 36 10.89 1.37 0.48
C PRO A 36 11.17 0.02 1.14
N LEU A 37 11.39 -1.02 0.35
CA LEU A 37 11.93 -2.29 0.81
C LEU A 37 13.22 -2.05 1.63
N GLY A 38 13.27 -2.60 2.86
CA GLY A 38 14.40 -2.50 3.77
C GLY A 38 14.46 -1.20 4.57
N ASP A 39 13.41 -0.40 4.57
CA ASP A 39 13.28 0.81 5.39
C ASP A 39 12.50 0.48 6.69
N ASP A 40 12.81 1.17 7.77
CA ASP A 40 12.15 1.06 9.07
C ASP A 40 11.35 2.31 9.47
N GLN A 41 11.42 3.37 8.66
CA GLN A 41 10.73 4.63 8.91
C GLN A 41 9.27 4.55 8.45
N LYS A 42 8.33 4.83 9.34
CA LYS A 42 6.91 4.86 8.99
C LYS A 42 6.56 6.21 8.35
N TRP A 43 6.38 6.18 7.04
CA TRP A 43 5.91 7.32 6.24
C TRP A 43 4.56 7.02 5.63
N GLU A 44 3.76 8.06 5.42
CA GLU A 44 2.45 7.96 4.80
C GLU A 44 2.15 9.21 3.96
N VAL A 45 1.29 9.06 2.96
CA VAL A 45 0.74 10.20 2.23
C VAL A 45 -0.35 10.85 3.06
N SER A 46 -0.12 12.10 3.43
CA SER A 46 -1.06 12.89 4.23
C SER A 46 -2.38 13.12 3.49
N LYS A 47 -3.49 12.73 4.10
CA LYS A 47 -4.84 12.97 3.58
C LYS A 47 -5.17 14.47 3.42
N PHE A 48 -4.51 15.36 4.19
CA PHE A 48 -4.78 16.80 4.19
C PHE A 48 -4.23 17.50 2.96
N ASP A 49 -2.97 17.26 2.64
CA ASP A 49 -2.23 18.01 1.62
C ASP A 49 -1.64 17.13 0.51
N GLY A 50 -1.70 15.81 0.65
CA GLY A 50 -1.18 14.85 -0.32
C GLY A 50 0.35 14.79 -0.39
N ASN A 51 1.04 15.33 0.61
CA ASN A 51 2.50 15.20 0.75
C ASN A 51 2.85 13.93 1.53
N LEU A 52 4.06 13.41 1.31
CA LEU A 52 4.59 12.35 2.14
C LEU A 52 5.10 12.91 3.46
N LYS A 53 4.65 12.33 4.57
CA LYS A 53 5.05 12.73 5.93
C LYS A 53 5.53 11.55 6.73
N HIS A 54 6.60 11.79 7.50
CA HIS A 54 7.02 10.85 8.52
C HIS A 54 5.99 10.86 9.65
N GLU A 55 5.41 9.72 9.95
CA GLU A 55 4.48 9.59 11.09
C GLU A 55 5.21 9.87 12.40
N PHE A 56 4.53 10.53 13.34
CA PHE A 56 5.09 10.81 14.67
C PHE A 56 4.36 9.98 15.72
N PHE A 57 5.13 9.36 16.60
CA PHE A 57 4.61 8.66 17.76
C PHE A 57 5.29 9.19 19.03
N MET A 58 4.49 9.63 20.00
CA MET A 58 5.00 10.27 21.26
C MET A 58 5.99 11.41 21.00
N GLY A 59 5.73 12.26 19.99
CA GLY A 59 6.55 13.41 19.64
C GLY A 59 7.86 13.11 18.94
N LYS A 60 8.10 11.86 18.51
CA LYS A 60 9.28 11.44 17.75
C LYS A 60 8.89 10.83 16.42
N PRO A 61 9.73 10.96 15.37
CA PRO A 61 9.55 10.22 14.14
C PRO A 61 9.42 8.72 14.41
N ARG A 62 8.34 8.11 13.91
CA ARG A 62 8.04 6.71 14.18
C ARG A 62 8.96 5.78 13.39
N LEU A 63 9.66 4.93 14.11
CA LEU A 63 10.40 3.80 13.56
C LEU A 63 9.68 2.49 13.91
N ILE A 64 9.78 1.53 13.02
CA ILE A 64 9.25 0.18 13.25
C ILE A 64 10.26 -0.59 14.11
N ASN A 65 9.92 -0.83 15.37
CA ASN A 65 10.73 -1.58 16.34
C ASN A 65 10.59 -3.11 16.13
N TYR A 66 10.72 -3.55 14.90
CA TYR A 66 10.70 -4.97 14.51
C TYR A 66 11.86 -5.19 13.51
N SER A 67 11.63 -5.82 12.40
CA SER A 67 12.57 -5.78 11.28
C SER A 67 12.13 -4.73 10.26
N PRO A 68 13.02 -4.21 9.41
CA PRO A 68 12.63 -3.32 8.31
C PRO A 68 11.55 -3.93 7.42
N TYR A 69 10.80 -3.10 6.70
CA TYR A 69 9.77 -3.57 5.77
C TYR A 69 10.35 -4.57 4.77
N PRO A 70 9.78 -5.77 4.66
CA PRO A 70 10.29 -6.82 3.76
C PRO A 70 9.92 -6.60 2.30
N VAL A 71 9.20 -5.53 1.99
CA VAL A 71 8.63 -5.24 0.68
C VAL A 71 8.50 -3.72 0.49
N ASN A 72 8.45 -3.23 -0.76
CA ASN A 72 8.01 -1.86 -0.98
C ASN A 72 6.51 -1.76 -0.62
N TYR A 73 6.18 -0.76 0.18
CA TYR A 73 4.84 -0.53 0.66
C TYR A 73 4.35 0.86 0.26
N GLY A 74 3.07 0.98 -0.04
CA GLY A 74 2.49 2.25 -0.42
C GLY A 74 1.00 2.16 -0.64
N ILE A 75 0.43 3.13 -1.34
CA ILE A 75 -1.00 3.28 -1.55
C ILE A 75 -1.37 3.32 -3.03
N ILE A 76 -2.63 3.00 -3.33
CA ILE A 76 -3.28 3.32 -4.60
C ILE A 76 -3.94 4.70 -4.45
N PRO A 77 -3.50 5.72 -5.20
CA PRO A 77 -4.14 7.04 -5.17
C PRO A 77 -5.60 6.99 -5.64
N SER A 78 -6.38 8.00 -5.30
CA SER A 78 -7.81 8.09 -5.68
C SER A 78 -8.64 6.86 -5.30
N THR A 79 -8.30 6.24 -4.16
CA THR A 79 -9.06 5.14 -3.53
C THR A 79 -9.35 5.46 -2.08
N VAL A 80 -10.29 4.73 -1.48
CA VAL A 80 -10.55 4.75 -0.04
C VAL A 80 -11.05 3.40 0.45
N SER A 81 -10.46 2.89 1.52
CA SER A 81 -10.95 1.74 2.28
C SER A 81 -12.14 2.20 3.13
N SER A 82 -13.36 1.95 2.65
CA SER A 82 -14.57 2.52 3.24
C SER A 82 -14.85 2.02 4.65
N ILE A 83 -15.04 2.95 5.60
CA ILE A 83 -15.46 2.65 6.97
C ILE A 83 -16.80 1.91 6.99
N GLU A 84 -17.73 2.26 6.09
CA GLU A 84 -19.04 1.58 5.97
C GLU A 84 -18.91 0.12 5.57
N LEU A 85 -17.77 -0.26 4.97
CA LEU A 85 -17.43 -1.64 4.57
C LEU A 85 -16.38 -2.27 5.51
N GLY A 86 -16.16 -1.66 6.67
CA GLY A 86 -15.25 -2.15 7.72
C GLY A 86 -13.78 -1.77 7.53
N GLY A 87 -13.47 -0.83 6.64
CA GLY A 87 -12.14 -0.27 6.45
C GLY A 87 -11.86 0.93 7.37
N ASP A 88 -10.70 1.54 7.24
CA ASP A 88 -10.16 2.60 8.10
C ASP A 88 -10.33 4.03 7.53
N GLY A 89 -10.84 4.16 6.32
CA GLY A 89 -11.00 5.46 5.64
C GLY A 89 -9.72 5.96 4.95
N ASP A 90 -8.67 5.16 4.88
CA ASP A 90 -7.42 5.47 4.20
C ASP A 90 -7.43 4.97 2.74
N PRO A 91 -6.54 5.47 1.87
CA PRO A 91 -6.31 4.87 0.57
C PRO A 91 -5.96 3.39 0.68
N LEU A 92 -6.26 2.61 -0.36
CA LEU A 92 -5.91 1.18 -0.36
C LEU A 92 -4.41 0.95 -0.30
N ASP A 93 -4.00 0.12 0.63
CA ASP A 93 -2.63 -0.35 0.80
C ASP A 93 -2.16 -1.29 -0.31
N VAL A 94 -0.89 -1.20 -0.66
CA VAL A 94 -0.23 -2.09 -1.63
C VAL A 94 1.07 -2.64 -1.10
N VAL A 95 1.24 -3.96 -1.18
CA VAL A 95 2.54 -4.63 -1.13
C VAL A 95 3.02 -4.82 -2.56
N PHE A 96 4.09 -4.11 -2.93
CA PHE A 96 4.63 -4.10 -4.29
C PHE A 96 5.88 -4.99 -4.36
N LEU A 97 5.72 -6.16 -4.99
CA LEU A 97 6.79 -7.13 -5.17
C LEU A 97 7.78 -6.64 -6.24
N GLY A 98 9.07 -6.82 -5.97
CA GLY A 98 10.12 -6.45 -6.91
C GLY A 98 11.30 -5.74 -6.26
N LYS A 99 12.11 -5.08 -7.09
CA LYS A 99 13.29 -4.35 -6.61
C LYS A 99 12.89 -3.17 -5.73
N LYS A 100 13.77 -2.80 -4.79
CA LYS A 100 13.65 -1.59 -3.98
C LYS A 100 13.33 -0.38 -4.86
N ARG A 101 12.39 0.43 -4.40
CA ARG A 101 11.98 1.72 -4.97
C ARG A 101 12.33 2.84 -4.01
N ASP A 102 12.34 4.06 -4.52
CA ASP A 102 12.52 5.23 -3.68
C ASP A 102 11.18 5.71 -3.10
N ARG A 103 11.24 6.30 -1.92
CA ARG A 103 10.06 6.91 -1.30
C ARG A 103 9.56 8.07 -2.17
N GLY A 104 8.27 8.06 -2.44
CA GLY A 104 7.62 9.02 -3.33
C GLY A 104 7.57 8.59 -4.79
N ASP A 105 8.21 7.49 -5.18
CA ASP A 105 8.03 6.96 -6.53
C ASP A 105 6.56 6.71 -6.82
N ILE A 106 6.14 7.13 -8.01
CA ILE A 106 4.83 6.79 -8.58
C ILE A 106 5.08 5.76 -9.68
N ILE A 107 4.63 4.55 -9.45
CA ILE A 107 4.93 3.42 -10.33
C ILE A 107 3.68 2.79 -10.89
N LYS A 108 3.78 2.27 -12.11
CA LYS A 108 2.74 1.43 -12.70
C LYS A 108 2.91 -0.02 -12.25
N ALA A 109 1.84 -0.59 -11.72
CA ALA A 109 1.82 -1.93 -11.18
C ALA A 109 0.63 -2.73 -11.71
N LYS A 110 0.77 -4.04 -11.74
CA LYS A 110 -0.29 -4.98 -12.08
C LYS A 110 -0.75 -5.69 -10.82
N PRO A 111 -2.03 -5.54 -10.39
CA PRO A 111 -2.55 -6.29 -9.25
C PRO A 111 -2.65 -7.77 -9.62
N ILE A 112 -2.21 -8.66 -8.72
CA ILE A 112 -2.22 -10.10 -8.91
C ILE A 112 -3.01 -10.85 -7.83
N GLY A 113 -3.34 -10.18 -6.73
CA GLY A 113 -4.07 -10.76 -5.61
C GLY A 113 -4.23 -9.78 -4.46
N VAL A 114 -4.70 -10.28 -3.34
CA VAL A 114 -4.86 -9.52 -2.10
C VAL A 114 -4.44 -10.34 -0.89
N LEU A 115 -3.70 -9.71 0.01
CA LEU A 115 -3.39 -10.20 1.35
C LEU A 115 -4.48 -9.68 2.29
N LYS A 116 -5.41 -10.58 2.67
CA LYS A 116 -6.56 -10.23 3.53
C LYS A 116 -6.15 -10.27 4.99
N MET A 117 -6.29 -9.13 5.67
CA MET A 117 -5.88 -8.95 7.06
C MET A 117 -6.93 -8.16 7.85
N ARG A 118 -6.85 -8.28 9.16
CA ARG A 118 -7.56 -7.40 10.10
C ARG A 118 -6.55 -6.80 11.07
N ASP A 119 -6.65 -5.49 11.29
CA ASP A 119 -5.86 -4.76 12.28
C ASP A 119 -6.80 -4.27 13.38
N PHE A 120 -6.62 -4.72 14.62
CA PHE A 120 -7.55 -4.48 15.73
C PHE A 120 -9.03 -4.79 15.40
N GLY A 121 -9.27 -5.71 14.47
CA GLY A 121 -10.61 -6.09 14.00
C GLY A 121 -11.09 -5.37 12.75
N ASP A 122 -10.52 -4.23 12.39
CA ASP A 122 -10.84 -3.50 11.17
C ASP A 122 -10.22 -4.18 9.95
N LYS A 123 -10.89 -4.07 8.82
CA LYS A 123 -10.42 -4.61 7.55
C LYS A 123 -9.20 -3.82 7.07
N ASP A 124 -8.08 -4.52 6.93
CA ASP A 124 -6.76 -3.96 6.57
C ASP A 124 -6.13 -4.78 5.43
N ASP A 125 -6.91 -4.97 4.35
CA ASP A 125 -6.48 -5.73 3.18
C ASP A 125 -5.40 -4.97 2.40
N LYS A 126 -4.39 -5.71 1.90
CA LYS A 126 -3.30 -5.13 1.10
C LYS A 126 -3.30 -5.75 -0.30
N ILE A 127 -3.40 -4.90 -1.31
CA ILE A 127 -3.30 -5.34 -2.71
C ILE A 127 -1.88 -5.86 -2.96
N ILE A 128 -1.77 -7.05 -3.52
CA ILE A 128 -0.49 -7.61 -3.96
C ILE A 128 -0.30 -7.25 -5.43
N ALA A 129 0.79 -6.53 -5.73
CA ALA A 129 1.06 -6.06 -7.08
C ALA A 129 2.51 -6.31 -7.50
N VAL A 130 2.72 -6.48 -8.80
CA VAL A 130 4.02 -6.64 -9.46
C VAL A 130 4.27 -5.51 -10.44
N PRO A 131 5.54 -5.24 -10.83
CA PRO A 131 5.84 -4.26 -11.88
C PRO A 131 5.09 -4.53 -13.18
N ASN A 132 4.48 -3.50 -13.78
CA ASN A 132 3.90 -3.61 -15.11
C ASN A 132 4.98 -3.40 -16.19
N THR A 133 5.89 -4.38 -16.30
CA THR A 133 7.03 -4.37 -17.23
C THR A 133 7.16 -5.71 -17.93
N GLU A 134 7.88 -5.76 -19.05
CA GLU A 134 8.07 -6.98 -19.85
C GLU A 134 8.51 -8.21 -19.04
N LYS A 135 9.40 -8.02 -18.06
CA LYS A 135 9.89 -9.10 -17.18
C LYS A 135 8.77 -9.77 -16.36
N PHE A 136 7.68 -9.05 -16.08
CA PHE A 136 6.55 -9.50 -15.27
C PHE A 136 5.27 -9.74 -16.09
N LEU A 137 5.36 -9.75 -17.43
CA LEU A 137 4.19 -9.96 -18.29
C LEU A 137 3.49 -11.31 -18.05
N THR A 138 4.26 -12.34 -17.73
CA THR A 138 3.74 -13.70 -17.49
C THR A 138 3.07 -13.88 -16.13
N ILE A 139 3.32 -12.98 -15.17
CA ILE A 139 2.72 -13.04 -13.84
C ILE A 139 1.41 -12.27 -13.86
N ASN A 140 0.28 -12.96 -13.84
CA ASN A 140 -1.08 -12.38 -13.89
C ASN A 140 -1.91 -12.72 -12.65
N SER A 141 -1.45 -13.62 -11.81
CA SER A 141 -2.13 -14.10 -10.61
C SER A 141 -1.09 -14.55 -9.57
N LEU A 142 -1.54 -14.90 -8.37
CA LEU A 142 -0.66 -15.47 -7.34
C LEU A 142 -0.12 -16.84 -7.71
N GLU A 143 -0.87 -17.60 -8.49
CA GLU A 143 -0.51 -18.92 -8.97
C GLU A 143 0.64 -18.90 -9.99
N ASP A 144 0.89 -17.75 -10.62
CA ASP A 144 2.03 -17.58 -11.55
C ASP A 144 3.36 -17.28 -10.82
N LEU A 145 3.31 -17.05 -9.52
CA LEU A 145 4.51 -16.81 -8.71
C LEU A 145 5.35 -18.09 -8.60
N ASN A 146 6.65 -17.97 -8.78
CA ASN A 146 7.57 -19.07 -8.54
C ASN A 146 7.77 -19.32 -7.03
N ASN A 147 8.40 -20.44 -6.67
CA ASN A 147 8.61 -20.84 -5.26
C ASN A 147 9.31 -19.75 -4.44
N LYS A 148 10.28 -19.03 -5.01
CA LYS A 148 11.00 -17.97 -4.33
C LYS A 148 10.07 -16.77 -4.01
N ASP A 149 9.25 -16.38 -4.99
CA ASP A 149 8.30 -15.27 -4.80
C ASP A 149 7.21 -15.66 -3.77
N LEU A 150 6.79 -16.93 -3.75
CA LEU A 150 5.87 -17.45 -2.73
C LEU A 150 6.49 -17.44 -1.32
N GLU A 151 7.77 -17.84 -1.19
CA GLU A 151 8.50 -17.74 0.08
C GLU A 151 8.64 -16.29 0.55
N GLU A 152 8.87 -15.34 -0.36
CA GLU A 152 8.90 -13.92 -0.05
C GLU A 152 7.51 -13.43 0.42
N LEU A 153 6.44 -13.86 -0.23
CA LEU A 153 5.08 -13.51 0.16
C LEU A 153 4.73 -14.04 1.55
N GLU A 154 5.15 -15.25 1.90
CA GLU A 154 4.98 -15.81 3.25
C GLU A 154 5.77 -15.03 4.32
N LYS A 155 6.96 -14.53 4.00
CA LYS A 155 7.74 -13.65 4.88
C LYS A 155 7.03 -12.30 5.08
N ILE A 156 6.46 -11.74 4.01
CA ILE A 156 5.67 -10.49 4.06
C ILE A 156 4.46 -10.68 4.96
N LYS A 157 3.67 -11.74 4.75
CA LYS A 157 2.53 -12.09 5.60
C LYS A 157 2.94 -12.19 7.07
N SER A 158 3.98 -12.96 7.37
CA SER A 158 4.48 -13.17 8.74
C SER A 158 4.94 -11.86 9.37
N TRP A 159 5.56 -10.97 8.58
CA TRP A 159 5.99 -9.67 9.05
C TRP A 159 4.78 -8.81 9.47
N PHE A 160 3.77 -8.67 8.61
CA PHE A 160 2.57 -7.89 8.93
C PHE A 160 1.80 -8.45 10.12
N GLN A 161 1.78 -9.77 10.32
CA GLN A 161 1.14 -10.38 11.48
C GLN A 161 1.83 -10.06 12.81
N ASN A 162 3.12 -9.76 12.81
CA ASN A 162 3.92 -9.71 14.03
C ASN A 162 4.50 -8.33 14.37
N TYR A 163 4.61 -7.39 13.40
CA TYR A 163 5.33 -6.13 13.62
C TYR A 163 4.69 -5.19 14.66
N LYS A 164 3.40 -5.32 14.92
CA LYS A 164 2.67 -4.59 15.97
C LYS A 164 2.65 -5.33 17.31
N GLY A 165 3.11 -6.56 17.36
CA GLY A 165 3.00 -7.47 18.50
C GLY A 165 2.06 -8.65 18.23
N THR A 166 1.96 -9.57 19.19
CA THR A 166 1.16 -10.78 19.04
C THR A 166 -0.34 -10.49 19.10
N ASN A 167 -1.13 -11.16 18.24
CA ASN A 167 -2.61 -11.12 18.22
C ASN A 167 -3.22 -9.74 17.94
N ILE A 168 -2.48 -8.82 17.34
CA ILE A 168 -2.99 -7.49 16.92
C ILE A 168 -3.47 -7.56 15.47
N VAL A 169 -2.65 -8.13 14.60
CA VAL A 169 -2.97 -8.30 13.18
C VAL A 169 -3.29 -9.76 12.90
N GLU A 170 -4.47 -10.01 12.35
CA GLU A 170 -4.94 -11.33 11.97
C GLU A 170 -4.81 -11.53 10.45
N PHE A 171 -4.22 -12.64 10.03
CA PHE A 171 -4.24 -13.07 8.63
C PHE A 171 -5.51 -13.88 8.37
N ILE A 172 -6.30 -13.43 7.41
CA ILE A 172 -7.57 -14.06 7.02
C ILE A 172 -7.37 -15.02 5.85
N GLY A 173 -6.46 -14.70 4.94
CA GLY A 173 -6.18 -15.50 3.76
C GLY A 173 -5.66 -14.67 2.59
N TYR A 174 -5.39 -15.35 1.49
CA TYR A 174 -5.15 -14.70 0.22
C TYR A 174 -6.44 -14.66 -0.61
N GLY A 175 -6.63 -13.59 -1.36
CA GLY A 175 -7.62 -13.49 -2.41
C GLY A 175 -6.95 -13.44 -3.78
N ASN A 176 -7.67 -13.87 -4.79
CA ASN A 176 -7.18 -13.89 -6.15
C ASN A 176 -7.22 -12.49 -6.81
N LYS A 177 -6.74 -12.42 -8.07
CA LYS A 177 -6.74 -11.18 -8.86
C LYS A 177 -8.12 -10.55 -8.99
N LEU A 178 -9.18 -11.33 -9.24
CA LEU A 178 -10.54 -10.82 -9.39
C LEU A 178 -11.05 -10.16 -8.10
N GLU A 179 -10.71 -10.73 -6.94
CA GLU A 179 -11.02 -10.12 -5.66
C GLU A 179 -10.26 -8.79 -5.47
N ALA A 180 -8.96 -8.75 -5.82
CA ALA A 180 -8.18 -7.51 -5.78
C ALA A 180 -8.78 -6.43 -6.68
N GLU A 181 -9.12 -6.75 -7.93
CA GLU A 181 -9.77 -5.83 -8.87
C GLU A 181 -11.13 -5.34 -8.37
N LYS A 182 -11.93 -6.21 -7.76
CA LYS A 182 -13.20 -5.83 -7.14
C LYS A 182 -13.00 -4.86 -5.97
N ILE A 183 -12.03 -5.09 -5.11
CA ILE A 183 -11.70 -4.20 -3.99
C ILE A 183 -11.28 -2.84 -4.53
N ILE A 184 -10.37 -2.80 -5.51
CA ILE A 184 -9.88 -1.56 -6.14
C ILE A 184 -11.05 -0.76 -6.74
N ASN A 185 -11.89 -1.40 -7.56
CA ASN A 185 -13.03 -0.74 -8.20
C ASN A 185 -14.05 -0.21 -7.17
N THR A 186 -14.33 -0.99 -6.13
CA THR A 186 -15.22 -0.56 -5.03
C THR A 186 -14.65 0.67 -4.33
N SER A 187 -13.35 0.68 -4.05
CA SER A 187 -12.67 1.78 -3.37
C SER A 187 -12.59 3.04 -4.23
N ILE A 188 -12.38 2.92 -5.54
CA ILE A 188 -12.45 4.02 -6.51
C ILE A 188 -13.86 4.63 -6.52
N ASN A 189 -14.90 3.78 -6.63
CA ASN A 189 -16.29 4.24 -6.67
C ASN A 189 -16.66 4.98 -5.38
N HIS A 190 -16.21 4.46 -4.23
CA HIS A 190 -16.44 5.11 -2.94
C HIS A 190 -15.70 6.45 -2.85
N TYR A 191 -14.43 6.49 -3.27
CA TYR A 191 -13.64 7.72 -3.34
C TYR A 191 -14.31 8.77 -4.25
N ASN A 192 -14.74 8.40 -5.44
CA ASN A 192 -15.40 9.30 -6.39
C ASN A 192 -16.72 9.87 -5.84
N LYS A 193 -17.43 9.09 -5.02
CA LYS A 193 -18.72 9.51 -4.45
C LYS A 193 -18.58 10.38 -3.22
N TYR A 194 -17.60 10.08 -2.35
CA TYR A 194 -17.54 10.68 -1.01
C TYR A 194 -16.21 11.37 -0.71
N GLY A 195 -15.17 11.16 -1.52
CA GLY A 195 -13.80 11.57 -1.21
C GLY A 195 -13.22 10.83 -0.01
N ILE A 196 -12.11 11.32 0.52
CA ILE A 196 -11.57 10.90 1.82
C ILE A 196 -12.22 11.75 2.90
N LYS A 197 -12.89 11.12 3.85
CA LYS A 197 -13.45 11.79 5.02
C LYS A 197 -12.35 11.94 6.09
N PHE A 198 -12.28 13.11 6.68
CA PHE A 198 -11.45 13.38 7.86
C PHE A 198 -12.35 13.22 9.08
N PHE A 199 -11.96 12.38 10.02
CA PHE A 199 -12.59 12.20 11.32
C PHE A 199 -11.67 12.68 12.43
#